data_ddbee735f6ab86eb04579f92843d6848
#
_entry.id   ddbee735f6ab86eb04579f92843d6848
#
_cell.length_a   1.000
_cell.length_b   1.000
_cell.length_c   1.000
_cell.angle_alpha   90.00
_cell.angle_beta   90.00
_cell.angle_gamma   90.00
#
_symmetry.space_group_name_H-M   'P 1'
#
loop_
_entity.id
_entity.type
_entity.pdbx_description
1 polymer ?
#
loop_
_entity_poly.entity_id
_entity_poly.type
_entity_poly.pdbx_seq_one_letter_code
_entity_poly.pdbx_strand_id
1 'polypeptide(L)'
;MMKKIILSFFAAVLLITVISSFFEKENTGIKTKAALGKKLFSEKILSKDSSVSCASCHIPQFAFADTVAFSKGIGGKLTTRNTPSVLNMKNRPYYFWDGRAATLEEQALMPIENPDEMGLAIEEAVKRLNEHREYKMLFNKIFKEQPNAKNLAAAFSAFEQTLETVDSKFDDWSNNLKELTAQEERGRELFVGDKAKCFDCHRMEDFTNDEFKNIGLYNGKELNDAGLFNISKKETDLGKFKTP
;
A
#
# COMPACT_ATOMS: atom_id res chain seq x y z
N MET A 1 -32.26 57.78 0.00
CA MET A 1 -31.32 57.21 -1.00
C MET A 1 -30.11 56.53 -0.32
N MET A 2 -29.44 57.14 0.62
CA MET A 2 -28.25 56.62 1.33
C MET A 2 -28.45 55.25 2.02
N LYS A 3 -29.58 54.99 2.71
CA LYS A 3 -29.84 53.72 3.41
C LYS A 3 -29.93 52.51 2.46
N LYS A 4 -30.43 52.67 1.23
CA LYS A 4 -30.50 51.60 0.23
C LYS A 4 -29.11 51.25 -0.35
N ILE A 5 -28.23 52.26 -0.50
CA ILE A 5 -26.86 52.04 -1.01
C ILE A 5 -26.02 51.30 0.03
N ILE A 6 -26.16 51.64 1.33
CA ILE A 6 -25.45 50.99 2.43
C ILE A 6 -25.89 49.53 2.54
N LEU A 7 -27.20 49.21 2.43
CA LEU A 7 -27.70 47.85 2.51
C LEU A 7 -27.21 46.96 1.32
N SER A 8 -27.15 47.54 0.11
CA SER A 8 -26.61 46.86 -1.06
C SER A 8 -25.09 46.56 -0.95
N PHE A 9 -24.33 47.49 -0.34
CA PHE A 9 -22.90 47.30 -0.11
C PHE A 9 -22.63 46.19 0.91
N PHE A 10 -23.39 46.12 2.01
CA PHE A 10 -23.29 45.05 3.00
C PHE A 10 -23.69 43.68 2.41
N ALA A 11 -24.72 43.61 1.57
CA ALA A 11 -25.13 42.38 0.90
C ALA A 11 -24.06 41.88 -0.09
N ALA A 12 -23.42 42.80 -0.83
CA ALA A 12 -22.33 42.44 -1.75
C ALA A 12 -21.07 41.96 -1.01
N VAL A 13 -20.70 42.61 0.11
CA VAL A 13 -19.56 42.17 0.94
C VAL A 13 -19.82 40.80 1.57
N LEU A 14 -21.05 40.56 2.07
CA LEU A 14 -21.45 39.27 2.63
C LEU A 14 -21.42 38.16 1.56
N LEU A 15 -21.86 38.47 0.35
CA LEU A 15 -21.82 37.54 -0.77
C LEU A 15 -20.38 37.19 -1.17
N ILE A 16 -19.48 38.18 -1.20
CA ILE A 16 -18.05 37.97 -1.51
C ILE A 16 -17.37 37.12 -0.43
N THR A 17 -17.66 37.35 0.86
CA THR A 17 -17.09 36.55 1.96
C THR A 17 -17.60 35.12 1.98
N VAL A 18 -18.87 34.90 1.64
CA VAL A 18 -19.42 33.53 1.50
C VAL A 18 -18.81 32.80 0.30
N ILE A 19 -18.65 33.49 -0.83
CA ILE A 19 -17.98 32.90 -2.01
C ILE A 19 -16.50 32.59 -1.71
N SER A 20 -15.79 33.52 -1.00
CA SER A 20 -14.40 33.30 -0.61
C SER A 20 -14.24 32.07 0.30
N SER A 21 -15.15 31.90 1.26
CA SER A 21 -15.11 30.73 2.16
C SER A 21 -15.42 29.40 1.46
N PHE A 22 -16.18 29.41 0.37
CA PHE A 22 -16.36 28.24 -0.49
C PHE A 22 -15.11 27.91 -1.33
N PHE A 23 -14.32 28.92 -1.73
CA PHE A 23 -13.07 28.72 -2.47
C PHE A 23 -11.89 28.34 -1.56
N GLU A 24 -11.87 28.75 -0.30
CA GLU A 24 -10.77 28.47 0.64
C GLU A 24 -10.73 27.01 1.13
N LYS A 25 -11.82 26.25 0.97
CA LYS A 25 -11.91 24.85 1.41
C LYS A 25 -11.23 23.85 0.46
N GLU A 26 -10.63 24.29 -0.63
CA GLU A 26 -10.01 23.44 -1.66
C GLU A 26 -8.47 23.35 -1.61
N ASN A 27 -7.82 23.97 -0.65
CA ASN A 27 -6.38 23.79 -0.48
C ASN A 27 -6.10 22.51 0.34
N THR A 28 -6.26 21.35 -0.28
CA THR A 28 -6.12 20.03 0.37
C THR A 28 -4.73 19.76 0.95
N GLY A 29 -3.77 20.65 0.82
CA GLY A 29 -2.39 20.43 1.23
C GLY A 29 -1.66 19.35 0.39
N ILE A 30 -2.38 18.59 -0.44
CA ILE A 30 -1.85 17.51 -1.28
C ILE A 30 -1.15 18.12 -2.50
N LYS A 31 0.18 17.91 -2.57
CA LYS A 31 1.04 18.51 -3.61
C LYS A 31 1.93 17.50 -4.31
N THR A 32 2.03 16.26 -3.82
CA THR A 32 2.94 15.23 -4.33
C THR A 32 2.17 13.96 -4.69
N LYS A 33 2.78 13.13 -5.56
CA LYS A 33 2.24 11.80 -5.92
C LYS A 33 2.06 10.95 -4.67
N ALA A 34 3.04 10.93 -3.76
CA ALA A 34 2.98 10.17 -2.51
C ALA A 34 1.83 10.64 -1.60
N ALA A 35 1.62 11.96 -1.45
CA ALA A 35 0.51 12.47 -0.65
C ALA A 35 -0.86 12.10 -1.26
N LEU A 36 -0.97 12.10 -2.59
CA LEU A 36 -2.17 11.63 -3.28
C LEU A 36 -2.35 10.12 -3.09
N GLY A 37 -1.28 9.34 -3.25
CA GLY A 37 -1.28 7.90 -3.02
C GLY A 37 -1.72 7.53 -1.60
N LYS A 38 -1.21 8.24 -0.58
CA LYS A 38 -1.64 8.09 0.81
C LYS A 38 -3.14 8.32 1.00
N LYS A 39 -3.70 9.36 0.35
CA LYS A 39 -5.14 9.61 0.38
C LYS A 39 -5.92 8.48 -0.29
N LEU A 40 -5.48 8.06 -1.47
CA LEU A 40 -6.10 6.97 -2.23
C LEU A 40 -6.02 5.62 -1.50
N PHE A 41 -4.95 5.35 -0.77
CA PHE A 41 -4.74 4.13 0.00
C PHE A 41 -5.84 3.91 1.07
N SER A 42 -6.41 4.98 1.58
CA SER A 42 -7.53 4.93 2.53
C SER A 42 -8.90 5.13 1.86
N GLU A 43 -8.94 5.23 0.52
CA GLU A 43 -10.15 5.61 -0.20
C GLU A 43 -10.99 4.39 -0.59
N LYS A 44 -12.23 4.36 -0.11
CA LYS A 44 -13.15 3.24 -0.32
C LYS A 44 -13.87 3.27 -1.67
N ILE A 45 -13.91 4.42 -2.35
CA ILE A 45 -14.54 4.57 -3.68
C ILE A 45 -13.91 3.63 -4.73
N LEU A 46 -12.70 3.13 -4.44
CA LEU A 46 -11.95 2.20 -5.28
C LEU A 46 -12.34 0.73 -5.08
N SER A 47 -13.32 0.43 -4.23
CA SER A 47 -13.90 -0.91 -4.12
C SER A 47 -15.33 -0.95 -4.66
N LYS A 48 -15.77 -2.12 -5.11
CA LYS A 48 -17.05 -2.31 -5.84
C LYS A 48 -18.24 -1.74 -5.09
N ASP A 49 -18.33 -1.99 -3.80
CA ASP A 49 -19.39 -1.55 -2.91
C ASP A 49 -19.01 -0.38 -1.99
N SER A 50 -17.83 0.20 -2.20
CA SER A 50 -17.26 1.28 -1.38
C SER A 50 -17.14 0.93 0.11
N SER A 51 -16.92 -0.36 0.45
CA SER A 51 -16.83 -0.82 1.83
C SER A 51 -15.38 -0.93 2.33
N VAL A 52 -14.43 -1.26 1.45
CA VAL A 52 -13.03 -1.51 1.78
C VAL A 52 -12.07 -0.59 1.01
N SER A 53 -10.86 -0.45 1.54
CA SER A 53 -9.74 0.25 0.93
C SER A 53 -8.44 -0.53 1.19
N CYS A 54 -7.30 -0.15 0.63
CA CYS A 54 -6.02 -0.77 0.95
C CYS A 54 -5.75 -0.76 2.47
N ALA A 55 -6.02 0.39 3.14
CA ALA A 55 -5.87 0.54 4.58
C ALA A 55 -6.80 -0.35 5.42
N SER A 56 -7.81 -1.00 4.82
CA SER A 56 -8.69 -1.94 5.54
C SER A 56 -7.97 -3.24 5.89
N CYS A 57 -6.96 -3.64 5.08
CA CYS A 57 -6.15 -4.84 5.25
C CYS A 57 -4.69 -4.50 5.59
N HIS A 58 -4.15 -3.43 5.03
CA HIS A 58 -2.81 -2.93 5.34
C HIS A 58 -2.89 -1.84 6.41
N ILE A 59 -3.01 -2.26 7.67
CA ILE A 59 -3.30 -1.40 8.83
C ILE A 59 -2.00 -0.75 9.33
N PRO A 60 -1.89 0.59 9.31
CA PRO A 60 -0.63 1.27 9.68
C PRO A 60 -0.10 0.93 11.08
N GLN A 61 -1.01 0.74 12.05
CA GLN A 61 -0.66 0.40 13.43
C GLN A 61 -0.05 -0.99 13.59
N PHE A 62 -0.22 -1.87 12.60
CA PHE A 62 0.32 -3.22 12.55
C PHE A 62 1.35 -3.39 11.43
N ALA A 63 2.22 -2.39 11.28
CA ALA A 63 3.26 -2.36 10.25
C ALA A 63 2.68 -2.55 8.82
N PHE A 64 1.50 -1.98 8.56
CA PHE A 64 0.78 -2.12 7.30
C PHE A 64 0.50 -3.59 6.90
N ALA A 65 0.35 -4.48 7.86
CA ALA A 65 -0.18 -5.83 7.71
C ALA A 65 -1.56 -5.94 8.36
N ASP A 66 -2.20 -7.12 8.28
CA ASP A 66 -3.43 -7.41 9.03
C ASP A 66 -3.12 -8.21 10.29
N THR A 67 -4.06 -8.23 11.24
CA THR A 67 -3.97 -8.99 12.51
C THR A 67 -4.60 -10.38 12.42
N VAL A 68 -5.17 -10.74 11.27
CA VAL A 68 -5.83 -12.03 11.03
C VAL A 68 -5.12 -12.79 9.92
N ALA A 69 -5.30 -14.11 9.88
CA ALA A 69 -4.69 -14.96 8.87
C ALA A 69 -5.18 -14.61 7.44
N PHE A 70 -6.46 -14.30 7.30
CA PHE A 70 -7.10 -13.94 6.04
C PHE A 70 -7.96 -12.69 6.24
N SER A 71 -7.64 -11.65 5.49
CA SER A 71 -8.36 -10.37 5.54
C SER A 71 -9.77 -10.47 4.94
N LYS A 72 -10.65 -9.54 5.30
CA LYS A 72 -12.00 -9.46 4.76
C LYS A 72 -12.07 -8.42 3.65
N GLY A 73 -12.34 -8.87 2.43
CA GLY A 73 -12.66 -8.02 1.29
C GLY A 73 -14.15 -7.66 1.21
N ILE A 74 -14.57 -7.22 0.01
CA ILE A 74 -15.97 -6.84 -0.26
C ILE A 74 -16.94 -7.98 0.07
N GLY A 75 -18.11 -7.61 0.58
CA GLY A 75 -19.12 -8.59 0.96
C GLY A 75 -18.68 -9.55 2.06
N GLY A 76 -17.60 -9.26 2.79
CA GLY A 76 -17.07 -10.11 3.86
C GLY A 76 -16.35 -11.38 3.38
N LYS A 77 -16.00 -11.47 2.09
CA LYS A 77 -15.19 -12.57 1.55
C LYS A 77 -13.81 -12.57 2.18
N LEU A 78 -13.24 -13.75 2.37
CA LEU A 78 -11.88 -13.88 2.90
C LEU A 78 -10.87 -13.94 1.75
N THR A 79 -9.73 -13.28 1.94
CA THR A 79 -8.55 -13.46 1.08
C THR A 79 -8.02 -14.88 1.20
N THR A 80 -7.29 -15.34 0.20
CA THR A 80 -6.71 -16.70 0.19
C THR A 80 -5.34 -16.77 0.84
N ARG A 81 -4.71 -15.63 1.13
CA ARG A 81 -3.39 -15.51 1.74
C ARG A 81 -3.39 -14.41 2.79
N ASN A 82 -2.47 -14.51 3.74
CA ASN A 82 -2.21 -13.44 4.68
C ASN A 82 -1.80 -12.16 3.96
N THR A 83 -2.28 -11.02 4.47
CA THR A 83 -1.89 -9.69 3.99
C THR A 83 -0.48 -9.36 4.51
N PRO A 84 0.53 -9.31 3.62
CA PRO A 84 1.89 -8.96 4.05
C PRO A 84 2.02 -7.48 4.36
N SER A 85 3.06 -7.11 5.10
CA SER A 85 3.45 -5.71 5.26
C SER A 85 3.78 -5.06 3.90
N VAL A 86 3.47 -3.78 3.75
CA VAL A 86 3.90 -2.94 2.63
C VAL A 86 5.10 -2.03 3.00
N LEU A 87 5.73 -2.31 4.16
CA LEU A 87 6.98 -1.63 4.51
C LEU A 87 8.14 -2.16 3.66
N ASN A 88 9.09 -1.28 3.33
CA ASN A 88 10.34 -1.60 2.63
C ASN A 88 10.12 -2.24 1.24
N MET A 89 9.03 -1.85 0.56
CA MET A 89 8.69 -2.41 -0.77
C MET A 89 9.40 -1.71 -1.94
N LYS A 90 10.25 -0.73 -1.67
CA LYS A 90 11.00 -0.02 -2.69
C LYS A 90 12.04 -0.92 -3.36
N ASN A 91 12.09 -0.87 -4.70
CA ASN A 91 13.08 -1.58 -5.51
C ASN A 91 13.12 -3.11 -5.34
N ARG A 92 12.01 -3.74 -4.91
CA ARG A 92 11.94 -5.19 -4.89
C ARG A 92 11.83 -5.77 -6.29
N PRO A 93 12.45 -6.92 -6.54
CA PRO A 93 12.40 -7.55 -7.87
C PRO A 93 11.04 -8.22 -8.14
N TYR A 94 10.29 -8.55 -7.09
CA TYR A 94 8.99 -9.22 -7.17
C TYR A 94 8.06 -8.78 -6.05
N TYR A 95 6.76 -8.73 -6.35
CA TYR A 95 5.70 -8.42 -5.41
C TYR A 95 4.71 -9.59 -5.29
N PHE A 96 3.92 -9.62 -4.22
CA PHE A 96 3.13 -10.73 -3.74
C PHE A 96 3.97 -11.93 -3.26
N TRP A 97 3.31 -12.85 -2.55
CA TRP A 97 3.92 -14.08 -2.05
C TRP A 97 4.46 -15.01 -3.16
N ASP A 98 3.85 -14.94 -4.34
CA ASP A 98 4.15 -15.79 -5.52
C ASP A 98 4.92 -15.05 -6.63
N GLY A 99 5.25 -13.77 -6.43
CA GLY A 99 6.05 -13.01 -7.37
C GLY A 99 5.35 -12.64 -8.69
N ARG A 100 4.00 -12.65 -8.70
CA ARG A 100 3.23 -12.44 -9.93
C ARG A 100 3.25 -11.02 -10.50
N ALA A 101 3.73 -10.04 -9.74
CA ALA A 101 3.93 -8.67 -10.22
C ALA A 101 5.43 -8.31 -10.18
N ALA A 102 5.91 -7.66 -11.24
CA ALA A 102 7.30 -7.27 -11.42
C ALA A 102 7.56 -5.82 -10.96
N THR A 103 6.54 -5.00 -10.83
CA THR A 103 6.63 -3.62 -10.38
C THR A 103 5.58 -3.31 -9.32
N LEU A 104 5.85 -2.28 -8.51
CA LEU A 104 4.92 -1.84 -7.49
C LEU A 104 3.65 -1.23 -8.12
N GLU A 105 3.80 -0.56 -9.27
CA GLU A 105 2.69 -0.03 -10.05
C GLU A 105 1.75 -1.12 -10.55
N GLU A 106 2.30 -2.23 -11.02
CA GLU A 106 1.53 -3.39 -11.46
C GLU A 106 0.82 -4.05 -10.28
N GLN A 107 1.54 -4.25 -9.17
CA GLN A 107 1.00 -4.82 -7.94
C GLN A 107 -0.19 -4.02 -7.43
N ALA A 108 -0.07 -2.69 -7.35
CA ALA A 108 -1.05 -1.81 -6.70
C ALA A 108 -2.44 -1.82 -7.35
N LEU A 109 -2.55 -2.19 -8.62
CA LEU A 109 -3.84 -2.27 -9.32
C LEU A 109 -4.54 -3.63 -9.14
N MET A 110 -3.79 -4.71 -8.95
CA MET A 110 -4.34 -6.07 -8.90
C MET A 110 -5.35 -6.29 -7.77
N PRO A 111 -5.16 -5.80 -6.53
CA PRO A 111 -6.14 -5.91 -5.45
C PRO A 111 -7.46 -5.18 -5.75
N ILE A 112 -7.43 -4.11 -6.54
CA ILE A 112 -8.64 -3.37 -6.92
C ILE A 112 -9.55 -4.28 -7.76
N GLU A 113 -8.99 -5.08 -8.67
CA GLU A 113 -9.73 -5.99 -9.54
C GLU A 113 -10.08 -7.33 -8.89
N ASN A 114 -9.32 -7.73 -7.86
CA ASN A 114 -9.52 -9.03 -7.23
C ASN A 114 -10.92 -9.15 -6.60
N PRO A 115 -11.76 -10.13 -7.05
CA PRO A 115 -13.14 -10.28 -6.60
C PRO A 115 -13.28 -10.66 -5.12
N ASP A 116 -12.21 -11.12 -4.47
CA ASP A 116 -12.19 -11.46 -3.05
C ASP A 116 -11.60 -10.33 -2.19
N GLU A 117 -11.07 -9.26 -2.82
CA GLU A 117 -10.53 -8.08 -2.16
C GLU A 117 -11.39 -6.84 -2.43
N MET A 118 -11.13 -6.04 -3.46
CA MET A 118 -11.87 -4.81 -3.77
C MET A 118 -12.89 -4.97 -4.91
N GLY A 119 -12.71 -5.93 -5.83
CA GLY A 119 -13.65 -6.41 -6.84
C GLY A 119 -14.18 -5.38 -7.83
N LEU A 120 -13.41 -4.33 -8.14
CA LEU A 120 -13.79 -3.25 -9.03
C LEU A 120 -12.89 -3.22 -10.27
N ALA A 121 -13.46 -3.27 -11.46
CA ALA A 121 -12.67 -3.10 -12.68
C ALA A 121 -11.92 -1.77 -12.70
N ILE A 122 -10.68 -1.75 -13.20
CA ILE A 122 -9.84 -0.55 -13.20
C ILE A 122 -10.49 0.60 -14.00
N GLU A 123 -11.18 0.29 -15.08
CA GLU A 123 -11.89 1.29 -15.88
C GLU A 123 -12.98 1.99 -15.06
N GLU A 124 -13.72 1.23 -14.24
CA GLU A 124 -14.75 1.79 -13.38
C GLU A 124 -14.14 2.59 -12.21
N ALA A 125 -13.02 2.14 -11.64
CA ALA A 125 -12.27 2.89 -10.62
C ALA A 125 -11.81 4.24 -11.17
N VAL A 126 -11.22 4.25 -12.36
CA VAL A 126 -10.79 5.45 -13.08
C VAL A 126 -11.96 6.37 -13.39
N LYS A 127 -13.10 5.81 -13.83
CA LYS A 127 -14.33 6.57 -14.10
C LYS A 127 -14.81 7.27 -12.84
N ARG A 128 -14.92 6.58 -11.71
CA ARG A 128 -15.33 7.16 -10.42
C ARG A 128 -14.42 8.31 -9.98
N LEU A 129 -13.11 8.16 -10.14
CA LEU A 129 -12.15 9.24 -9.86
C LEU A 129 -12.34 10.45 -10.77
N ASN A 130 -12.67 10.23 -12.06
CA ASN A 130 -12.96 11.32 -13.01
C ASN A 130 -14.28 12.03 -12.73
N GLU A 131 -15.26 11.35 -12.19
CA GLU A 131 -16.54 11.91 -11.77
C GLU A 131 -16.43 12.65 -10.43
N HIS A 132 -15.46 12.27 -9.58
CA HIS A 132 -15.24 12.90 -8.29
C HIS A 132 -14.42 14.20 -8.43
N ARG A 133 -15.05 15.35 -8.19
CA ARG A 133 -14.45 16.69 -8.40
C ARG A 133 -13.06 16.84 -7.77
N GLU A 134 -12.91 16.45 -6.50
CA GLU A 134 -11.64 16.59 -5.79
C GLU A 134 -10.52 15.74 -6.43
N TYR A 135 -10.77 14.46 -6.73
CA TYR A 135 -9.76 13.60 -7.36
C TYR A 135 -9.37 14.10 -8.75
N LYS A 136 -10.36 14.50 -9.56
CA LYS A 136 -10.10 15.09 -10.86
C LYS A 136 -9.17 16.30 -10.79
N MET A 137 -9.37 17.18 -9.81
CA MET A 137 -8.50 18.34 -9.58
C MET A 137 -7.11 17.95 -9.08
N LEU A 138 -7.01 16.99 -8.14
CA LEU A 138 -5.74 16.53 -7.58
C LEU A 138 -4.86 15.88 -8.65
N PHE A 139 -5.42 14.99 -9.46
CA PHE A 139 -4.67 14.35 -10.54
C PHE A 139 -4.20 15.38 -11.57
N ASN A 140 -5.08 16.30 -11.99
CA ASN A 140 -4.71 17.38 -12.90
C ASN A 140 -3.59 18.27 -12.34
N LYS A 141 -3.64 18.60 -11.05
CA LYS A 141 -2.63 19.41 -10.37
C LYS A 141 -1.27 18.69 -10.30
N ILE A 142 -1.26 17.39 -9.99
CA ILE A 142 -0.05 16.61 -9.69
C ILE A 142 0.55 15.99 -10.94
N PHE A 143 -0.27 15.38 -11.78
CA PHE A 143 0.19 14.67 -12.99
C PHE A 143 0.03 15.47 -14.28
N LYS A 144 -0.69 16.61 -14.24
CA LYS A 144 -1.10 17.39 -15.43
C LYS A 144 -2.00 16.61 -16.39
N GLU A 145 -2.64 15.57 -15.89
CA GLU A 145 -3.53 14.65 -16.61
C GLU A 145 -4.77 14.33 -15.77
N GLN A 146 -5.83 13.90 -16.43
CA GLN A 146 -6.99 13.33 -15.76
C GLN A 146 -6.64 11.96 -15.13
N PRO A 147 -7.39 11.49 -14.10
CA PRO A 147 -7.25 10.13 -13.60
C PRO A 147 -7.24 9.09 -14.71
N ASN A 148 -6.24 8.23 -14.70
CA ASN A 148 -6.11 7.05 -15.56
C ASN A 148 -5.39 5.94 -14.80
N ALA A 149 -5.38 4.71 -15.31
CA ALA A 149 -4.76 3.56 -14.63
C ALA A 149 -3.28 3.79 -14.33
N LYS A 150 -2.53 4.38 -15.25
CA LYS A 150 -1.09 4.62 -15.11
C LYS A 150 -0.78 5.60 -13.97
N ASN A 151 -1.49 6.74 -13.90
CA ASN A 151 -1.22 7.72 -12.87
C ASN A 151 -1.84 7.34 -11.51
N LEU A 152 -2.89 6.51 -11.49
CA LEU A 152 -3.41 5.88 -10.28
C LEU A 152 -2.37 4.92 -9.67
N ALA A 153 -1.81 4.00 -10.47
CA ALA A 153 -0.74 3.11 -10.06
C ALA A 153 0.49 3.88 -9.56
N ALA A 154 0.92 4.92 -10.30
CA ALA A 154 2.06 5.76 -9.93
C ALA A 154 1.83 6.55 -8.63
N ALA A 155 0.59 6.88 -8.27
CA ALA A 155 0.28 7.52 -7.00
C ALA A 155 0.43 6.54 -5.83
N PHE A 156 -0.07 5.31 -5.95
CA PHE A 156 0.11 4.26 -4.95
C PHE A 156 1.58 3.91 -4.76
N SER A 157 2.28 3.57 -5.85
CA SER A 157 3.71 3.26 -5.83
C SER A 157 4.52 4.38 -5.16
N ALA A 158 4.25 5.64 -5.49
CA ALA A 158 4.94 6.77 -4.87
C ALA A 158 4.68 6.88 -3.35
N PHE A 159 3.51 6.49 -2.87
CA PHE A 159 3.23 6.44 -1.42
C PHE A 159 3.93 5.27 -0.76
N GLU A 160 3.78 4.07 -1.29
CA GLU A 160 4.34 2.84 -0.72
C GLU A 160 5.87 2.91 -0.66
N GLN A 161 6.53 3.52 -1.64
CA GLN A 161 7.98 3.79 -1.63
C GLN A 161 8.44 4.74 -0.50
N THR A 162 7.52 5.45 0.17
CA THR A 162 7.84 6.25 1.36
C THR A 162 7.73 5.46 2.67
N LEU A 163 7.23 4.23 2.62
CA LEU A 163 7.02 3.38 3.79
C LEU A 163 8.27 2.55 4.08
N GLU A 164 9.31 3.21 4.52
CA GLU A 164 10.58 2.57 4.90
C GLU A 164 10.73 2.58 6.42
N THR A 165 11.22 1.49 6.98
CA THR A 165 11.61 1.39 8.39
C THR A 165 13.01 1.97 8.55
N VAL A 166 13.15 2.90 9.47
CA VAL A 166 14.42 3.59 9.77
C VAL A 166 14.54 3.79 11.28
N ASP A 167 15.74 4.05 11.76
CA ASP A 167 16.02 4.42 13.14
C ASP A 167 15.68 3.32 14.16
N SER A 168 15.78 2.03 13.76
CA SER A 168 15.65 0.92 14.71
C SER A 168 16.92 0.79 15.58
N LYS A 169 16.82 0.08 16.70
CA LYS A 169 18.00 -0.26 17.52
C LYS A 169 19.04 -1.06 16.72
N PHE A 170 18.58 -1.88 15.77
CA PHE A 170 19.46 -2.63 14.87
C PHE A 170 20.22 -1.69 13.93
N ASP A 171 19.55 -0.67 13.37
CA ASP A 171 20.20 0.35 12.55
C ASP A 171 21.24 1.13 13.33
N ASP A 172 20.91 1.55 14.56
CA ASP A 172 21.86 2.20 15.45
C ASP A 172 23.11 1.32 15.71
N TRP A 173 22.89 0.03 15.97
CA TRP A 173 23.99 -0.91 16.16
C TRP A 173 24.82 -1.12 14.89
N SER A 174 24.19 -1.32 13.75
CA SER A 174 24.88 -1.53 12.47
C SER A 174 25.71 -0.32 12.05
N ASN A 175 25.30 0.87 12.48
CA ASN A 175 26.02 2.14 12.27
C ASN A 175 27.01 2.47 13.41
N ASN A 176 27.25 1.57 14.36
CA ASN A 176 28.12 1.75 15.53
C ASN A 176 27.70 2.92 16.45
N LEU A 177 26.41 3.23 16.51
CA LEU A 177 25.86 4.30 17.35
C LEU A 177 25.42 3.78 18.71
N LYS A 178 25.05 2.50 18.82
CA LYS A 178 24.66 1.81 20.05
C LYS A 178 25.20 0.39 20.07
N GLU A 179 25.35 -0.15 21.27
CA GLU A 179 25.68 -1.55 21.47
C GLU A 179 24.43 -2.39 21.72
N LEU A 180 24.47 -3.66 21.33
CA LEU A 180 23.48 -4.65 21.69
C LEU A 180 23.74 -5.11 23.15
N THR A 181 22.67 -5.44 23.84
CA THR A 181 22.79 -6.18 25.12
C THR A 181 23.30 -7.59 24.84
N ALA A 182 23.85 -8.26 25.86
CA ALA A 182 24.32 -9.65 25.72
C ALA A 182 23.24 -10.62 25.21
N GLN A 183 21.96 -10.37 25.54
CA GLN A 183 20.83 -11.18 25.07
C GLN A 183 20.53 -10.91 23.58
N GLU A 184 20.59 -9.67 23.15
CA GLU A 184 20.38 -9.29 21.75
C GLU A 184 21.52 -9.78 20.87
N GLU A 185 22.76 -9.67 21.33
CA GLU A 185 23.94 -10.19 20.63
C GLU A 185 23.83 -11.71 20.45
N ARG A 186 23.45 -12.44 21.49
CA ARG A 186 23.18 -13.88 21.38
C ARG A 186 22.06 -14.18 20.38
N GLY A 187 21.00 -13.35 20.34
CA GLY A 187 19.92 -13.47 19.35
C GLY A 187 20.45 -13.27 17.92
N ARG A 188 21.27 -12.27 17.72
CA ARG A 188 21.94 -11.97 16.44
C ARG A 188 22.83 -13.13 15.99
N GLU A 189 23.68 -13.65 16.89
CA GLU A 189 24.55 -14.81 16.60
C GLU A 189 23.73 -16.06 16.19
N LEU A 190 22.61 -16.32 16.86
CA LEU A 190 21.72 -17.41 16.47
C LEU A 190 21.08 -17.18 15.11
N PHE A 191 20.66 -15.92 14.82
CA PHE A 191 20.02 -15.55 13.55
C PHE A 191 20.99 -15.70 12.37
N VAL A 192 22.24 -15.24 12.50
CA VAL A 192 23.23 -15.32 11.41
C VAL A 192 23.99 -16.64 11.36
N GLY A 193 23.90 -17.45 12.42
CA GLY A 193 24.68 -18.67 12.57
C GLY A 193 23.99 -19.90 11.97
N ASP A 194 24.76 -20.98 11.85
CA ASP A 194 24.35 -22.23 11.21
C ASP A 194 23.27 -23.02 11.97
N LYS A 195 23.04 -22.73 13.26
CA LYS A 195 22.06 -23.46 14.07
C LYS A 195 20.62 -23.16 13.67
N ALA A 196 20.25 -21.88 13.56
CA ALA A 196 18.89 -21.48 13.24
C ALA A 196 18.66 -21.29 11.74
N LYS A 197 19.71 -20.99 10.97
CA LYS A 197 19.70 -20.78 9.51
C LYS A 197 18.72 -19.71 9.02
N CYS A 198 18.37 -18.75 9.88
CA CYS A 198 17.45 -17.68 9.50
C CYS A 198 18.05 -16.81 8.38
N PHE A 199 19.37 -16.58 8.45
CA PHE A 199 20.11 -15.74 7.50
C PHE A 199 20.19 -16.34 6.08
N ASP A 200 19.92 -17.64 5.89
CA ASP A 200 19.86 -18.24 4.57
C ASP A 200 18.76 -17.63 3.68
N CYS A 201 17.70 -17.13 4.31
CA CYS A 201 16.57 -16.49 3.65
C CYS A 201 16.45 -14.99 4.04
N HIS A 202 16.58 -14.69 5.34
CA HIS A 202 16.41 -13.36 5.92
C HIS A 202 17.75 -12.63 6.03
N ARG A 203 18.31 -12.23 4.87
CA ARG A 203 19.61 -11.55 4.81
C ARG A 203 19.50 -10.06 5.18
N MET A 204 20.68 -9.44 5.31
CA MET A 204 20.86 -8.05 5.68
C MET A 204 20.04 -7.06 4.82
N GLU A 205 20.01 -5.82 5.26
CA GLU A 205 19.14 -4.75 4.83
C GLU A 205 17.70 -5.06 5.26
N ASP A 206 16.78 -5.30 4.41
CA ASP A 206 15.37 -5.50 4.80
C ASP A 206 15.03 -6.91 5.30
N PHE A 207 16.01 -7.69 5.74
CA PHE A 207 15.85 -9.07 6.24
C PHE A 207 15.18 -10.03 5.24
N THR A 208 15.42 -9.81 3.97
CA THR A 208 14.99 -10.69 2.88
C THR A 208 16.05 -10.78 1.79
N ASN A 209 16.10 -11.92 1.10
CA ASN A 209 16.88 -12.07 -0.13
C ASN A 209 15.99 -12.07 -1.39
N ASP A 210 14.68 -11.83 -1.22
CA ASP A 210 13.65 -11.88 -2.27
C ASP A 210 13.58 -13.23 -3.04
N GLU A 211 14.30 -14.27 -2.59
CA GLU A 211 14.27 -15.58 -3.22
C GLU A 211 13.01 -16.34 -2.86
N PHE A 212 12.65 -17.29 -3.71
CA PHE A 212 11.52 -18.19 -3.49
C PHE A 212 11.99 -19.48 -2.82
N LYS A 213 11.43 -19.79 -1.66
CA LYS A 213 11.77 -20.97 -0.86
C LYS A 213 10.52 -21.82 -0.57
N ASN A 214 10.71 -23.12 -0.59
CA ASN A 214 9.73 -24.06 -0.05
C ASN A 214 10.17 -24.42 1.37
N ILE A 215 9.38 -24.02 2.36
CA ILE A 215 9.65 -24.31 3.79
C ILE A 215 8.93 -25.58 4.28
N GLY A 216 8.44 -26.41 3.36
CA GLY A 216 7.81 -27.68 3.68
C GLY A 216 6.33 -27.61 4.07
N LEU A 217 5.67 -26.47 3.88
CA LEU A 217 4.25 -26.33 4.22
C LEU A 217 3.30 -26.93 3.17
N TYR A 218 3.69 -26.93 1.89
CA TYR A 218 2.84 -27.50 0.83
C TYR A 218 2.71 -29.02 0.98
N ASN A 219 1.48 -29.53 1.14
CA ASN A 219 1.19 -30.96 1.26
C ASN A 219 0.14 -31.47 0.25
N GLY A 220 -0.37 -30.58 -0.61
CA GLY A 220 -1.38 -30.90 -1.62
C GLY A 220 -2.78 -31.22 -1.07
N LYS A 221 -3.00 -31.00 0.23
CA LYS A 221 -4.27 -31.26 0.93
C LYS A 221 -4.76 -30.00 1.64
N GLU A 222 -4.60 -29.91 2.96
CA GLU A 222 -4.98 -28.74 3.76
C GLU A 222 -4.11 -27.52 3.44
N LEU A 223 -2.83 -27.76 3.12
CA LEU A 223 -1.86 -26.74 2.71
C LEU A 223 -1.57 -26.94 1.21
N ASN A 224 -2.50 -26.50 0.37
CA ASN A 224 -2.51 -26.77 -1.07
C ASN A 224 -2.20 -25.54 -1.95
N ASP A 225 -1.77 -24.42 -1.35
CA ASP A 225 -1.32 -23.27 -2.13
C ASP A 225 0.02 -23.59 -2.80
N ALA A 226 -0.01 -23.70 -4.12
CA ALA A 226 1.16 -24.09 -4.90
C ALA A 226 2.22 -22.97 -5.04
N GLY A 227 1.96 -21.74 -4.54
CA GLY A 227 2.90 -20.63 -4.54
C GLY A 227 3.37 -20.24 -5.94
N LEU A 228 4.68 -20.12 -6.11
CA LEU A 228 5.32 -19.74 -7.38
C LEU A 228 4.95 -20.66 -8.56
N PHE A 229 4.64 -21.94 -8.31
CA PHE A 229 4.21 -22.87 -9.36
C PHE A 229 2.98 -22.34 -10.11
N ASN A 230 2.08 -21.62 -9.46
CA ASN A 230 0.90 -21.03 -10.12
C ASN A 230 1.29 -20.07 -11.26
N ILE A 231 2.48 -19.50 -11.21
CA ILE A 231 3.01 -18.54 -12.18
C ILE A 231 3.99 -19.22 -13.15
N SER A 232 5.00 -19.91 -12.60
CA SER A 232 6.11 -20.50 -13.39
C SER A 232 5.73 -21.77 -14.13
N LYS A 233 4.75 -22.53 -13.64
CA LYS A 233 4.34 -23.87 -14.10
C LYS A 233 5.46 -24.92 -14.06
N LYS A 234 6.52 -24.66 -13.29
CA LYS A 234 7.65 -25.59 -13.12
C LYS A 234 7.44 -26.40 -11.84
N GLU A 235 7.48 -27.73 -11.92
CA GLU A 235 7.35 -28.64 -10.75
C GLU A 235 8.35 -28.31 -9.64
N THR A 236 9.55 -27.86 -9.99
CA THR A 236 10.57 -27.45 -9.02
C THR A 236 10.18 -26.23 -8.19
N ASP A 237 9.13 -25.51 -8.56
CA ASP A 237 8.65 -24.31 -7.89
C ASP A 237 7.39 -24.55 -7.03
N LEU A 238 6.97 -25.80 -6.96
CA LEU A 238 5.79 -26.18 -6.19
C LEU A 238 5.98 -25.88 -4.70
N GLY A 239 5.02 -25.13 -4.13
CA GLY A 239 5.03 -24.73 -2.73
C GLY A 239 6.12 -23.72 -2.34
N LYS A 240 6.77 -23.08 -3.32
CA LYS A 240 7.71 -21.99 -3.06
C LYS A 240 6.98 -20.65 -2.94
N PHE A 241 7.41 -19.87 -1.96
CA PHE A 241 6.95 -18.51 -1.73
C PHE A 241 8.15 -17.57 -1.61
N LYS A 242 7.96 -16.31 -2.01
CA LYS A 242 8.95 -15.28 -1.82
C LYS A 242 9.22 -15.09 -0.32
N THR A 243 10.49 -14.99 0.06
CA THR A 243 10.88 -14.57 1.41
C THR A 243 10.38 -13.15 1.65
N PRO A 244 9.53 -12.93 2.67
CA PRO A 244 8.96 -11.61 2.95
C PRO A 244 9.98 -10.66 3.51
#